data_f28f7ff57862129c9b2ef6e545f5164f
#
_entry.id   f28f7ff57862129c9b2ef6e545f5164f
#
_cell.length_a   1.000
_cell.length_b   1.000
_cell.length_c   1.000
_cell.angle_alpha   90.00
_cell.angle_beta   90.00
_cell.angle_gamma   90.00
#
_symmetry.space_group_name_H-M   'P 1'
#
loop_
_entity.id
_entity.type
_entity.pdbx_description
1 polymer ?
#
loop_
_entity_poly.entity_id
_entity_poly.type
_entity_poly.pdbx_seq_one_letter_code
_entity_poly.pdbx_strand_id
1 'polypeptide(L)'
;MTEKSLLSRRDFCATAAGVFLASLMKPEFLPAAKKKTGSSAFDVAAIDHGRVLSAAERYLKESPTTITSYTSSRSAGGKHDYFSEGDYWWPDPKNPDGPYIQRDGMSNPDNFTAHRHALIRLSLEAPALAAAWLLTKDEKYAAHAAKHLRAWFLDPATQMNPNLQYAQAIKGRFTGRGTGIIDTIHLVEVARAMPSLENSNALTRDEHKGLKKWFTDYLTWMTTSAHGEEERDAKNNHGTCWVMQVAEFARYTGNQELLAFCRNRFKTVLVPNQIAANGSFPQELRRTKPYSYCLFNLDAMATVCQTLSAAEENLWSFTLPDGRGIGAAMAFMYPFIANKKSWPSPPDVEYFDQFPVRQPSLLFAGLELSRPEYLQLWRSLNPDPTVEEVIRNYPIRQPVLWVG
;
A
#
# COMPACT_ATOMS: atom_id res chain seq x y z
N MET A 1 -35.52 41.87 -2.17
CA MET A 1 -36.60 40.89 -1.95
C MET A 1 -36.52 39.86 -3.06
N THR A 2 -35.87 38.76 -2.84
CA THR A 2 -35.99 37.54 -3.64
C THR A 2 -35.48 36.38 -2.76
N GLU A 3 -36.40 35.47 -2.46
CA GLU A 3 -36.25 34.35 -1.56
C GLU A 3 -35.27 33.31 -2.11
N LYS A 4 -34.41 32.82 -1.23
CA LYS A 4 -33.62 31.60 -1.44
C LYS A 4 -34.43 30.39 -0.96
N SER A 5 -34.85 29.51 -1.88
CA SER A 5 -35.50 28.25 -1.56
C SER A 5 -34.45 27.23 -1.17
N LEU A 6 -34.53 26.74 0.07
CA LEU A 6 -33.80 25.59 0.62
C LEU A 6 -34.52 24.32 0.13
N LEU A 7 -33.84 23.51 -0.67
CA LEU A 7 -34.29 22.14 -0.99
C LEU A 7 -33.94 21.19 0.16
N SER A 8 -34.98 20.62 0.72
CA SER A 8 -34.97 19.67 1.84
C SER A 8 -34.57 18.25 1.40
N ARG A 9 -33.80 17.55 2.26
CA ARG A 9 -33.30 16.19 2.11
C ARG A 9 -34.34 15.05 2.19
N ARG A 10 -35.60 15.28 1.78
CA ARG A 10 -36.70 14.29 2.03
C ARG A 10 -37.41 13.73 0.81
N ASP A 11 -37.01 14.03 -0.42
CA ASP A 11 -37.78 13.60 -1.61
C ASP A 11 -36.98 12.59 -2.50
N PHE A 12 -36.51 11.51 -1.90
CA PHE A 12 -35.95 10.39 -2.69
C PHE A 12 -36.41 9.04 -2.13
N CYS A 13 -37.73 8.87 -1.98
CA CYS A 13 -38.35 7.56 -1.78
C CYS A 13 -39.77 7.61 -2.27
N ALA A 14 -40.03 7.23 -3.52
CA ALA A 14 -41.20 6.49 -3.96
C ALA A 14 -41.24 6.32 -5.50
N THR A 15 -41.60 5.11 -5.87
CA THR A 15 -42.05 4.63 -7.19
C THR A 15 -41.00 4.10 -8.16
N ALA A 16 -40.83 2.75 -8.10
CA ALA A 16 -41.04 1.88 -9.27
C ALA A 16 -40.92 0.39 -8.85
N ALA A 17 -42.06 -0.24 -8.57
CA ALA A 17 -42.17 -1.70 -8.54
C ALA A 17 -42.19 -2.18 -10.00
N GLY A 18 -41.05 -2.69 -10.48
CA GLY A 18 -40.91 -3.38 -11.74
C GLY A 18 -40.40 -4.80 -11.48
N VAL A 19 -41.23 -5.78 -11.75
CA VAL A 19 -40.91 -7.22 -11.71
C VAL A 19 -39.81 -7.47 -12.76
N PHE A 20 -38.60 -7.84 -12.34
CA PHE A 20 -37.58 -8.39 -13.22
C PHE A 20 -37.31 -9.84 -12.84
N LEU A 21 -37.58 -10.76 -13.77
CA LEU A 21 -37.16 -12.15 -13.71
C LEU A 21 -35.61 -12.19 -13.57
N ALA A 22 -35.15 -12.77 -12.47
CA ALA A 22 -33.73 -13.05 -12.27
C ALA A 22 -33.36 -14.26 -13.16
N SER A 23 -32.69 -13.94 -14.27
CA SER A 23 -31.90 -14.91 -15.03
C SER A 23 -30.60 -15.12 -14.24
N LEU A 24 -30.38 -16.35 -13.79
CA LEU A 24 -29.13 -16.79 -13.13
C LEU A 24 -28.00 -16.82 -14.16
N MET A 25 -27.32 -15.68 -14.34
CA MET A 25 -26.04 -15.65 -15.03
C MET A 25 -24.94 -16.02 -14.01
N LYS A 26 -24.24 -17.13 -14.28
CA LYS A 26 -22.99 -17.48 -13.62
C LYS A 26 -21.99 -16.36 -13.85
N PRO A 27 -21.17 -15.97 -12.84
CA PRO A 27 -20.09 -15.03 -13.09
C PRO A 27 -19.06 -15.68 -14.02
N GLU A 28 -18.99 -15.21 -15.25
CA GLU A 28 -17.87 -15.53 -16.14
C GLU A 28 -16.62 -14.87 -15.59
N PHE A 29 -15.64 -15.68 -15.25
CA PHE A 29 -14.28 -15.25 -14.98
C PHE A 29 -13.75 -14.52 -16.22
N LEU A 30 -13.39 -13.25 -16.08
CA LEU A 30 -12.70 -12.50 -17.12
C LEU A 30 -11.40 -13.25 -17.48
N PRO A 31 -11.15 -13.51 -18.76
CA PRO A 31 -9.94 -14.19 -19.21
C PRO A 31 -8.72 -13.31 -18.89
N ALA A 32 -7.67 -13.93 -18.38
CA ALA A 32 -6.36 -13.32 -18.22
C ALA A 32 -5.92 -12.62 -19.51
N ALA A 33 -5.39 -11.41 -19.39
CA ALA A 33 -4.90 -10.61 -20.50
C ALA A 33 -3.97 -11.46 -21.40
N LYS A 34 -4.22 -11.43 -22.70
CA LYS A 34 -3.41 -12.15 -23.69
C LYS A 34 -1.95 -11.70 -23.60
N LYS A 35 -1.04 -12.66 -23.34
CA LYS A 35 0.42 -12.48 -23.47
C LYS A 35 0.74 -11.80 -24.80
N LYS A 36 1.40 -10.64 -24.76
CA LYS A 36 2.08 -10.07 -25.92
C LYS A 36 3.25 -11.01 -26.30
N THR A 37 3.10 -11.74 -27.38
CA THR A 37 4.19 -12.54 -27.97
C THR A 37 5.14 -11.61 -28.72
N GLY A 38 6.41 -11.50 -28.25
CA GLY A 38 7.45 -10.83 -29.01
C GLY A 38 8.50 -10.06 -28.22
N SER A 39 9.11 -10.67 -27.24
CA SER A 39 10.51 -10.55 -26.78
C SER A 39 10.71 -11.66 -25.74
N SER A 40 11.94 -12.10 -25.50
CA SER A 40 12.19 -13.03 -24.39
C SER A 40 11.59 -12.41 -23.12
N ALA A 41 10.47 -12.95 -22.64
CA ALA A 41 9.71 -12.34 -21.55
C ALA A 41 10.65 -12.19 -20.37
N PHE A 42 10.70 -11.00 -19.76
CA PHE A 42 11.47 -10.76 -18.54
C PHE A 42 10.84 -11.62 -17.43
N ASP A 43 11.48 -12.74 -17.13
CA ASP A 43 10.93 -13.79 -16.27
C ASP A 43 11.26 -13.47 -14.80
N VAL A 44 10.32 -12.78 -14.16
CA VAL A 44 10.42 -12.41 -12.75
C VAL A 44 10.41 -13.64 -11.84
N ALA A 45 9.65 -14.67 -12.22
CA ALA A 45 9.59 -15.91 -11.45
C ALA A 45 10.96 -16.62 -11.45
N ALA A 46 11.62 -16.71 -12.61
CA ALA A 46 12.97 -17.27 -12.68
C ALA A 46 14.01 -16.42 -11.94
N ILE A 47 13.93 -15.09 -12.04
CA ILE A 47 14.87 -14.15 -11.38
C ILE A 47 14.78 -14.27 -9.85
N ASP A 48 13.58 -14.34 -9.29
CA ASP A 48 13.34 -14.27 -7.85
C ASP A 48 13.12 -15.65 -7.19
N HIS A 49 13.10 -16.75 -7.95
CA HIS A 49 12.80 -18.08 -7.46
C HIS A 49 13.62 -18.45 -6.20
N GLY A 50 14.94 -18.39 -6.28
CA GLY A 50 15.82 -18.74 -5.17
C GLY A 50 15.64 -17.83 -3.94
N ARG A 51 15.44 -16.50 -4.17
CA ARG A 51 15.21 -15.53 -3.11
C ARG A 51 13.90 -15.81 -2.36
N VAL A 52 12.82 -16.02 -3.11
CA VAL A 52 11.50 -16.30 -2.53
C VAL A 52 11.53 -17.58 -1.70
N LEU A 53 12.09 -18.67 -2.23
CA LEU A 53 12.15 -19.93 -1.49
C LEU A 53 13.04 -19.84 -0.25
N SER A 54 14.20 -19.19 -0.34
CA SER A 54 15.06 -18.97 0.82
C SER A 54 14.38 -18.16 1.92
N ALA A 55 13.61 -17.14 1.56
CA ALA A 55 12.82 -16.36 2.52
C ALA A 55 11.71 -17.22 3.14
N ALA A 56 10.95 -17.95 2.32
CA ALA A 56 9.85 -18.79 2.78
C ALA A 56 10.32 -19.89 3.73
N GLU A 57 11.45 -20.55 3.45
CA GLU A 57 12.04 -21.58 4.35
C GLU A 57 12.42 -21.01 5.73
N ARG A 58 12.88 -19.75 5.79
CA ARG A 58 13.10 -19.08 7.08
C ARG A 58 11.77 -18.84 7.80
N TYR A 59 10.76 -18.35 7.08
CA TYR A 59 9.48 -17.97 7.65
C TYR A 59 8.60 -19.17 8.07
N LEU A 60 8.85 -20.38 7.55
CA LEU A 60 8.22 -21.60 8.07
C LEU A 60 8.53 -21.87 9.55
N LYS A 61 9.58 -21.27 10.10
CA LYS A 61 10.00 -21.44 11.50
C LYS A 61 9.36 -20.37 12.42
N GLU A 62 8.74 -19.34 11.83
CA GLU A 62 8.21 -18.20 12.57
C GLU A 62 6.76 -18.45 12.98
N SER A 63 6.43 -18.09 14.21
CA SER A 63 5.05 -18.11 14.69
C SER A 63 4.37 -16.75 14.45
N PRO A 64 3.05 -16.74 14.22
CA PRO A 64 2.33 -15.49 14.11
C PRO A 64 2.50 -14.59 15.34
N THR A 65 2.83 -13.34 15.10
CA THR A 65 2.88 -12.30 16.12
C THR A 65 1.94 -11.18 15.69
N THR A 66 0.95 -10.85 16.53
CA THR A 66 -0.04 -9.81 16.23
C THR A 66 0.12 -8.63 17.19
N ILE A 67 -0.63 -7.56 16.94
CA ILE A 67 -0.63 -6.38 17.83
C ILE A 67 -1.03 -6.73 19.26
N THR A 68 -1.84 -7.79 19.46
CA THR A 68 -2.29 -8.20 20.80
C THR A 68 -1.19 -8.76 21.70
N SER A 69 -0.01 -9.00 21.14
CA SER A 69 1.20 -9.40 21.89
C SER A 69 1.89 -8.23 22.59
N TYR A 70 1.50 -7.00 22.29
CA TYR A 70 2.13 -5.79 22.79
C TYR A 70 1.10 -4.82 23.36
N THR A 71 1.50 -4.07 24.37
CA THR A 71 0.65 -3.04 24.99
C THR A 71 1.46 -1.76 25.19
N SER A 72 0.77 -0.62 25.13
CA SER A 72 1.35 0.68 25.49
C SER A 72 0.40 1.41 26.43
N SER A 73 0.89 1.87 27.55
CA SER A 73 0.13 2.72 28.48
C SER A 73 -0.23 4.10 27.88
N ARG A 74 0.38 4.44 26.73
CA ARG A 74 0.11 5.67 25.99
C ARG A 74 -1.03 5.53 24.98
N SER A 75 -1.48 4.28 24.71
CA SER A 75 -2.61 4.03 23.82
C SER A 75 -3.94 4.36 24.48
N ALA A 76 -4.82 5.05 23.77
CA ALA A 76 -6.22 5.24 24.15
C ALA A 76 -7.14 4.09 23.70
N GLY A 77 -6.63 3.16 22.86
CA GLY A 77 -7.37 2.01 22.34
C GLY A 77 -7.26 0.77 23.23
N GLY A 78 -8.05 -0.25 22.87
CA GLY A 78 -8.04 -1.56 23.52
C GLY A 78 -6.99 -2.52 22.95
N LYS A 79 -7.02 -3.78 23.42
CA LYS A 79 -6.08 -4.84 23.06
C LYS A 79 -6.00 -5.11 21.56
N HIS A 80 -7.11 -4.97 20.84
CA HIS A 80 -7.23 -5.26 19.43
C HIS A 80 -7.08 -4.02 18.54
N ASP A 81 -6.86 -2.85 19.13
CA ASP A 81 -6.69 -1.61 18.38
C ASP A 81 -5.21 -1.37 18.04
N TYR A 82 -4.97 -1.11 16.77
CA TYR A 82 -3.64 -0.70 16.34
C TYR A 82 -3.27 0.66 16.95
N PHE A 83 -2.09 0.74 17.53
CA PHE A 83 -1.53 1.95 18.09
C PHE A 83 -0.11 2.18 17.58
N SER A 84 0.20 3.41 17.22
CA SER A 84 1.56 3.89 16.97
C SER A 84 1.68 5.36 17.35
N GLU A 85 2.90 5.84 17.49
CA GLU A 85 3.18 7.25 17.73
C GLU A 85 3.80 7.89 16.50
N GLY A 86 3.57 9.19 16.33
CA GLY A 86 4.09 9.95 15.20
C GLY A 86 5.62 10.01 15.21
N ASP A 87 6.27 9.48 14.17
CA ASP A 87 7.71 9.24 14.16
C ASP A 87 8.55 10.47 14.45
N TYR A 88 8.17 11.61 13.92
CA TYR A 88 8.92 12.85 13.98
C TYR A 88 8.51 13.77 15.14
N TRP A 89 7.82 13.22 16.16
CA TRP A 89 7.36 13.98 17.29
C TRP A 89 8.19 13.66 18.54
N TRP A 90 8.70 14.72 19.16
CA TRP A 90 9.68 14.66 20.24
C TRP A 90 9.20 15.43 21.47
N PRO A 91 9.65 15.06 22.67
CA PRO A 91 9.48 15.92 23.85
C PRO A 91 10.00 17.34 23.56
N ASP A 92 9.27 18.36 24.01
CA ASP A 92 9.76 19.73 23.96
C ASP A 92 10.82 19.93 25.06
N PRO A 93 12.08 20.28 24.71
CA PRO A 93 13.12 20.51 25.72
C PRO A 93 12.77 21.60 26.75
N LYS A 94 11.88 22.54 26.37
CA LYS A 94 11.42 23.62 27.24
C LYS A 94 10.24 23.24 28.12
N ASN A 95 9.53 22.17 27.77
CA ASN A 95 8.37 21.64 28.48
C ASN A 95 8.28 20.12 28.29
N PRO A 96 9.15 19.30 28.90
CA PRO A 96 9.25 17.86 28.63
C PRO A 96 7.97 17.06 28.92
N ASP A 97 7.15 17.52 29.85
CA ASP A 97 5.88 16.88 30.20
C ASP A 97 4.71 17.35 29.35
N GLY A 98 4.91 18.41 28.57
CA GLY A 98 3.92 19.02 27.73
C GLY A 98 3.71 18.29 26.38
N PRO A 99 2.96 18.95 25.47
CA PRO A 99 2.75 18.43 24.13
C PRO A 99 4.06 18.31 23.34
N TYR A 100 4.20 17.21 22.59
CA TYR A 100 5.36 16.98 21.73
C TYR A 100 5.44 18.00 20.58
N ILE A 101 6.68 18.26 20.14
CA ILE A 101 7.03 19.14 19.01
C ILE A 101 7.53 18.32 17.82
N GLN A 102 7.32 18.83 16.60
CA GLN A 102 7.74 18.16 15.37
C GLN A 102 9.20 18.47 15.03
N ARG A 103 9.95 17.43 14.59
CA ARG A 103 11.27 17.50 13.95
C ARG A 103 11.22 16.69 12.66
N ASP A 104 10.84 17.33 11.57
CA ASP A 104 10.60 16.64 10.29
C ASP A 104 11.81 15.80 9.85
N GLY A 105 11.54 14.54 9.50
CA GLY A 105 12.53 13.57 9.06
C GLY A 105 13.37 12.92 10.17
N MET A 106 13.28 13.39 11.41
CA MET A 106 14.05 12.87 12.55
C MET A 106 13.20 11.92 13.38
N SER A 107 13.44 10.61 13.26
CA SER A 107 12.68 9.59 13.99
C SER A 107 12.99 9.59 15.47
N ASN A 108 11.95 9.61 16.32
CA ASN A 108 12.09 9.52 17.77
C ASN A 108 12.21 8.05 18.20
N PRO A 109 13.36 7.60 18.74
CA PRO A 109 13.56 6.20 19.12
C PRO A 109 12.73 5.75 20.33
N ASP A 110 12.19 6.69 21.13
CA ASP A 110 11.39 6.39 22.33
C ASP A 110 9.90 6.15 22.01
N ASN A 111 9.52 6.28 20.73
CA ASN A 111 8.15 6.03 20.28
C ASN A 111 7.80 4.54 20.37
N PHE A 112 6.53 4.25 20.65
CA PHE A 112 6.02 2.89 20.58
C PHE A 112 5.88 2.45 19.12
N THR A 113 6.67 1.47 18.72
CA THR A 113 6.73 0.94 17.34
C THR A 113 6.33 -0.54 17.23
N ALA A 114 6.05 -1.22 18.34
CA ALA A 114 5.87 -2.68 18.35
C ALA A 114 4.71 -3.18 17.48
N HIS A 115 3.58 -2.45 17.42
CA HIS A 115 2.48 -2.82 16.52
C HIS A 115 2.86 -2.66 15.05
N ARG A 116 3.62 -1.61 14.70
CA ARG A 116 4.14 -1.42 13.34
C ARG A 116 5.11 -2.53 12.96
N HIS A 117 6.02 -2.90 13.86
CA HIS A 117 6.94 -4.00 13.62
C HIS A 117 6.21 -5.33 13.41
N ALA A 118 5.19 -5.62 14.21
CA ALA A 118 4.37 -6.82 14.03
C ALA A 118 3.65 -6.83 12.68
N LEU A 119 3.11 -5.68 12.24
CA LEU A 119 2.42 -5.55 10.94
C LEU A 119 3.39 -5.67 9.76
N ILE A 120 4.57 -5.03 9.84
CA ILE A 120 5.63 -5.19 8.85
C ILE A 120 6.07 -6.65 8.78
N ARG A 121 6.24 -7.32 9.92
CA ARG A 121 6.58 -8.74 9.99
C ARG A 121 5.54 -9.61 9.27
N LEU A 122 4.24 -9.40 9.50
CA LEU A 122 3.19 -10.07 8.74
C LEU A 122 3.39 -9.89 7.22
N SER A 123 3.68 -8.66 6.80
CA SER A 123 3.84 -8.32 5.38
C SER A 123 5.11 -8.91 4.74
N LEU A 124 6.09 -9.26 5.54
CA LEU A 124 7.27 -9.99 5.09
C LEU A 124 6.99 -11.49 4.96
N GLU A 125 6.29 -12.05 5.95
CA GLU A 125 6.11 -13.48 6.11
C GLU A 125 5.00 -14.04 5.20
N ALA A 126 3.78 -13.53 5.33
CA ALA A 126 2.63 -14.09 4.62
C ALA A 126 2.73 -13.97 3.08
N PRO A 127 3.14 -12.81 2.49
CA PRO A 127 3.32 -12.72 1.04
C PRO A 127 4.47 -13.58 0.51
N ALA A 128 5.60 -13.70 1.24
CA ALA A 128 6.71 -14.55 0.80
C ALA A 128 6.30 -16.04 0.78
N LEU A 129 5.55 -16.50 1.78
CA LEU A 129 5.00 -17.85 1.84
C LEU A 129 3.99 -18.08 0.71
N ALA A 130 3.10 -17.12 0.43
CA ALA A 130 2.16 -17.20 -0.68
C ALA A 130 2.86 -17.20 -2.04
N ALA A 131 3.93 -16.41 -2.20
CA ALA A 131 4.76 -16.43 -3.40
C ALA A 131 5.47 -17.77 -3.60
N ALA A 132 6.00 -18.38 -2.53
CA ALA A 132 6.60 -19.72 -2.58
C ALA A 132 5.57 -20.80 -2.96
N TRP A 133 4.35 -20.74 -2.41
CA TRP A 133 3.24 -21.58 -2.84
C TRP A 133 2.92 -21.39 -4.33
N LEU A 134 2.87 -20.13 -4.80
CA LEU A 134 2.59 -19.84 -6.20
C LEU A 134 3.63 -20.48 -7.14
N LEU A 135 4.91 -20.45 -6.75
CA LEU A 135 6.02 -21.00 -7.52
C LEU A 135 6.12 -22.53 -7.47
N THR A 136 5.82 -23.15 -6.33
CA THR A 136 6.13 -24.58 -6.09
C THR A 136 4.91 -25.48 -5.99
N LYS A 137 3.75 -24.93 -5.63
CA LYS A 137 2.54 -25.66 -5.24
C LYS A 137 2.72 -26.58 -4.02
N ASP A 138 3.76 -26.36 -3.20
CA ASP A 138 3.96 -27.10 -1.95
C ASP A 138 3.06 -26.49 -0.85
N GLU A 139 2.07 -27.29 -0.42
CA GLU A 139 1.04 -26.90 0.55
C GLU A 139 1.59 -26.43 1.91
N LYS A 140 2.83 -26.80 2.28
CA LYS A 140 3.43 -26.34 3.53
C LYS A 140 3.51 -24.81 3.60
N TYR A 141 3.80 -24.14 2.48
CA TYR A 141 3.87 -22.66 2.43
C TYR A 141 2.51 -22.02 2.56
N ALA A 142 1.51 -22.52 1.82
CA ALA A 142 0.15 -22.02 1.92
C ALA A 142 -0.42 -22.22 3.33
N ALA A 143 -0.23 -23.42 3.91
CA ALA A 143 -0.68 -23.72 5.27
C ALA A 143 -0.05 -22.81 6.32
N HIS A 144 1.23 -22.45 6.14
CA HIS A 144 1.90 -21.55 7.07
C HIS A 144 1.47 -20.08 6.87
N ALA A 145 1.30 -19.60 5.63
CA ALA A 145 0.70 -18.30 5.36
C ALA A 145 -0.67 -18.17 5.99
N ALA A 146 -1.51 -19.21 5.88
CA ALA A 146 -2.84 -19.24 6.48
C ALA A 146 -2.83 -19.10 8.01
N LYS A 147 -1.81 -19.61 8.71
CA LYS A 147 -1.66 -19.41 10.17
C LYS A 147 -1.52 -17.92 10.52
N HIS A 148 -0.68 -17.21 9.78
CA HIS A 148 -0.50 -15.76 9.98
C HIS A 148 -1.78 -14.98 9.69
N LEU A 149 -2.47 -15.30 8.58
CA LEU A 149 -3.72 -14.65 8.19
C LEU A 149 -4.86 -14.89 9.22
N ARG A 150 -4.97 -16.13 9.74
CA ARG A 150 -5.95 -16.45 10.80
C ARG A 150 -5.69 -15.59 12.05
N ALA A 151 -4.44 -15.58 12.52
CA ALA A 151 -4.09 -14.84 13.73
C ALA A 151 -4.38 -13.34 13.63
N TRP A 152 -4.14 -12.74 12.46
CA TRP A 152 -4.29 -11.30 12.26
C TRP A 152 -5.72 -10.84 11.98
N PHE A 153 -6.54 -11.69 11.31
CA PHE A 153 -7.80 -11.23 10.76
C PHE A 153 -9.03 -12.05 11.17
N LEU A 154 -8.86 -13.26 11.72
CA LEU A 154 -9.96 -14.18 11.96
C LEU A 154 -10.10 -14.65 13.41
N ASP A 155 -8.97 -14.86 14.11
CA ASP A 155 -8.98 -15.36 15.49
C ASP A 155 -9.43 -14.26 16.46
N PRO A 156 -10.60 -14.41 17.14
CA PRO A 156 -11.10 -13.41 18.07
C PRO A 156 -10.14 -13.06 19.23
N ALA A 157 -9.21 -13.95 19.56
CA ALA A 157 -8.24 -13.71 20.62
C ALA A 157 -7.10 -12.78 20.20
N THR A 158 -6.78 -12.73 18.88
CA THR A 158 -5.56 -12.09 18.38
C THR A 158 -5.78 -11.17 17.17
N GLN A 159 -6.95 -11.18 16.56
CA GLN A 159 -7.24 -10.35 15.39
C GLN A 159 -7.11 -8.85 15.69
N MET A 160 -6.67 -8.10 14.70
CA MET A 160 -6.68 -6.65 14.72
C MET A 160 -8.07 -6.11 14.35
N ASN A 161 -8.55 -5.07 15.03
CA ASN A 161 -9.73 -4.33 14.60
C ASN A 161 -9.49 -3.66 13.24
N PRO A 162 -10.48 -3.65 12.32
CA PRO A 162 -10.30 -3.09 10.98
C PRO A 162 -10.40 -1.55 10.97
N ASN A 163 -9.51 -0.90 11.72
CA ASN A 163 -9.38 0.55 11.77
C ASN A 163 -8.00 0.97 12.28
N LEU A 164 -7.64 2.23 12.05
CA LEU A 164 -6.41 2.87 12.53
C LEU A 164 -6.71 4.08 13.43
N GLN A 165 -7.74 3.97 14.26
CA GLN A 165 -8.24 5.08 15.08
C GLN A 165 -7.15 5.71 15.98
N TYR A 166 -6.18 4.90 16.42
CA TYR A 166 -5.14 5.33 17.37
C TYR A 166 -3.74 5.32 16.76
N ALA A 167 -3.64 5.30 15.43
CA ALA A 167 -2.34 5.32 14.75
C ALA A 167 -1.74 6.73 14.73
N GLN A 168 -0.41 6.79 14.82
CA GLN A 168 0.41 7.99 14.85
C GLN A 168 -0.08 9.06 15.83
N ALA A 169 -0.43 8.64 17.04
CA ALA A 169 -0.76 9.50 18.15
C ALA A 169 0.38 10.49 18.49
N ILE A 170 0.05 11.63 19.07
CA ILE A 170 1.01 12.65 19.48
C ILE A 170 0.69 13.07 20.90
N LYS A 171 1.61 12.82 21.85
CA LYS A 171 1.42 13.17 23.27
C LYS A 171 0.97 14.62 23.41
N GLY A 172 -0.13 14.81 24.13
CA GLY A 172 -0.72 16.11 24.42
C GLY A 172 -1.43 16.81 23.24
N ARG A 173 -1.57 16.12 22.08
CA ARG A 173 -2.23 16.68 20.89
C ARG A 173 -3.31 15.79 20.32
N PHE A 174 -3.00 14.53 20.00
CA PHE A 174 -3.90 13.62 19.30
C PHE A 174 -3.74 12.19 19.83
N THR A 175 -4.85 11.50 20.05
CA THR A 175 -4.86 10.07 20.39
C THR A 175 -4.67 9.16 19.18
N GLY A 176 -4.82 9.70 17.98
CA GLY A 176 -4.61 9.14 16.66
C GLY A 176 -4.96 10.20 15.63
N ARG A 177 -4.59 10.01 14.35
CA ARG A 177 -4.85 10.96 13.25
C ARG A 177 -4.83 10.26 11.90
N GLY A 178 -5.40 10.90 10.89
CA GLY A 178 -5.50 10.35 9.52
C GLY A 178 -4.16 9.92 8.94
N THR A 179 -3.11 10.72 9.17
CA THR A 179 -1.72 10.40 8.76
C THR A 179 -1.28 8.99 9.19
N GLY A 180 -1.89 8.42 10.24
CA GLY A 180 -1.57 7.08 10.72
C GLY A 180 -1.97 5.95 9.77
N ILE A 181 -2.86 6.20 8.81
CA ILE A 181 -3.29 5.20 7.81
C ILE A 181 -2.10 4.73 6.96
N ILE A 182 -1.05 5.54 6.81
CA ILE A 182 0.16 5.14 6.11
C ILE A 182 0.85 3.92 6.74
N ASP A 183 0.66 3.65 8.02
CA ASP A 183 1.28 2.50 8.69
C ASP A 183 0.81 1.16 8.11
N THR A 184 -0.36 1.12 7.45
CA THR A 184 -0.92 -0.10 6.84
C THR A 184 -0.66 -0.25 5.34
N ILE A 185 0.21 0.55 4.73
CA ILE A 185 0.63 0.35 3.32
C ILE A 185 1.16 -1.08 3.07
N HIS A 186 1.73 -1.69 4.11
CA HIS A 186 2.23 -3.06 4.07
C HIS A 186 1.13 -4.12 3.88
N LEU A 187 -0.13 -3.83 4.23
CA LEU A 187 -1.26 -4.72 3.96
C LEU A 187 -1.61 -4.80 2.46
N VAL A 188 -1.10 -3.90 1.64
CA VAL A 188 -1.28 -3.93 0.18
C VAL A 188 -0.74 -5.24 -0.40
N GLU A 189 0.48 -5.64 -0.04
CA GLU A 189 1.05 -6.89 -0.53
C GLU A 189 0.41 -8.13 0.13
N VAL A 190 -0.04 -8.01 1.38
CA VAL A 190 -0.82 -9.07 2.05
C VAL A 190 -2.14 -9.32 1.30
N ALA A 191 -2.89 -8.27 0.97
CA ALA A 191 -4.12 -8.38 0.18
C ALA A 191 -3.84 -8.93 -1.23
N ARG A 192 -2.71 -8.54 -1.84
CA ARG A 192 -2.27 -9.05 -3.13
C ARG A 192 -1.98 -10.54 -3.12
N ALA A 193 -1.45 -11.06 -2.02
CA ALA A 193 -1.10 -12.47 -1.86
C ALA A 193 -2.31 -13.40 -1.70
N MET A 194 -3.42 -12.92 -1.10
CA MET A 194 -4.56 -13.79 -0.72
C MET A 194 -5.20 -14.55 -1.88
N PRO A 195 -5.43 -13.96 -3.08
CA PRO A 195 -6.00 -14.71 -4.21
C PRO A 195 -5.13 -15.89 -4.66
N SER A 196 -3.81 -15.82 -4.48
CA SER A 196 -2.94 -16.95 -4.83
C SER A 196 -3.21 -18.18 -3.96
N LEU A 197 -3.71 -18.00 -2.74
CA LEU A 197 -4.03 -19.07 -1.79
C LEU A 197 -5.42 -19.69 -2.03
N GLU A 198 -6.28 -19.10 -2.87
CA GLU A 198 -7.64 -19.63 -3.14
C GLU A 198 -7.64 -21.04 -3.77
N ASN A 199 -6.53 -21.38 -4.45
CA ASN A 199 -6.35 -22.70 -5.07
C ASN A 199 -5.55 -23.69 -4.18
N SER A 200 -5.27 -23.34 -2.93
CA SER A 200 -4.68 -24.22 -1.93
C SER A 200 -5.75 -24.85 -1.02
N ASN A 201 -5.36 -25.86 -0.25
CA ASN A 201 -6.21 -26.44 0.79
C ASN A 201 -6.03 -25.74 2.16
N ALA A 202 -5.29 -24.65 2.22
CA ALA A 202 -4.84 -24.02 3.46
C ALA A 202 -5.93 -23.24 4.19
N LEU A 203 -6.90 -22.68 3.46
CA LEU A 203 -8.02 -21.90 4.00
C LEU A 203 -9.34 -22.48 3.56
N THR A 204 -10.30 -22.55 4.47
CA THR A 204 -11.67 -22.94 4.16
C THR A 204 -12.41 -21.80 3.43
N ARG A 205 -13.54 -22.14 2.81
CA ARG A 205 -14.41 -21.13 2.16
C ARG A 205 -14.86 -20.04 3.12
N ASP A 206 -15.15 -20.39 4.37
CA ASP A 206 -15.62 -19.41 5.36
C ASP A 206 -14.49 -18.54 5.89
N GLU A 207 -13.26 -19.06 5.98
CA GLU A 207 -12.09 -18.26 6.27
C GLU A 207 -11.80 -17.26 5.15
N HIS A 208 -11.88 -17.65 3.88
CA HIS A 208 -11.77 -16.70 2.75
C HIS A 208 -12.83 -15.60 2.82
N LYS A 209 -14.08 -15.92 3.17
CA LYS A 209 -15.14 -14.90 3.39
C LYS A 209 -14.80 -13.99 4.57
N GLY A 210 -14.30 -14.55 5.67
CA GLY A 210 -13.88 -13.79 6.85
C GLY A 210 -12.77 -12.79 6.53
N LEU A 211 -11.75 -13.23 5.79
CA LEU A 211 -10.67 -12.36 5.32
C LEU A 211 -11.21 -11.22 4.43
N LYS A 212 -12.06 -11.54 3.45
CA LYS A 212 -12.71 -10.52 2.60
C LYS A 212 -13.56 -9.56 3.43
N LYS A 213 -14.28 -10.06 4.44
CA LYS A 213 -15.08 -9.23 5.35
C LYS A 213 -14.20 -8.25 6.12
N TRP A 214 -13.07 -8.69 6.68
CA TRP A 214 -12.17 -7.81 7.43
C TRP A 214 -11.68 -6.65 6.54
N PHE A 215 -11.26 -6.93 5.31
CA PHE A 215 -10.83 -5.89 4.36
C PHE A 215 -11.98 -5.01 3.89
N THR A 216 -13.21 -5.54 3.80
CA THR A 216 -14.40 -4.74 3.50
C THR A 216 -14.72 -3.76 4.63
N ASP A 217 -14.63 -4.22 5.89
CA ASP A 217 -14.85 -3.39 7.06
C ASP A 217 -13.76 -2.30 7.16
N TYR A 218 -12.50 -2.66 6.87
CA TYR A 218 -11.40 -1.69 6.84
C TYR A 218 -11.57 -0.66 5.72
N LEU A 219 -11.94 -1.06 4.52
CA LEU A 219 -12.29 -0.15 3.42
C LEU A 219 -13.41 0.81 3.82
N THR A 220 -14.45 0.31 4.47
CA THR A 220 -15.55 1.14 4.96
C THR A 220 -15.02 2.20 5.90
N TRP A 221 -14.20 1.82 6.88
CA TRP A 221 -13.60 2.77 7.81
C TRP A 221 -12.69 3.78 7.10
N MET A 222 -11.81 3.33 6.18
CA MET A 222 -10.92 4.20 5.42
C MET A 222 -11.66 5.23 4.55
N THR A 223 -12.85 4.90 4.08
CA THR A 223 -13.59 5.75 3.15
C THR A 223 -14.67 6.62 3.80
N THR A 224 -15.03 6.34 5.06
CA THR A 224 -16.13 7.04 5.76
C THR A 224 -15.73 7.72 7.06
N SER A 225 -14.57 7.39 7.63
CA SER A 225 -14.12 8.03 8.88
C SER A 225 -13.44 9.39 8.60
N ALA A 226 -13.45 10.27 9.61
CA ALA A 226 -12.74 11.55 9.52
C ALA A 226 -11.24 11.37 9.25
N HIS A 227 -10.60 10.35 9.85
CA HIS A 227 -9.20 10.01 9.58
C HIS A 227 -8.98 9.53 8.15
N GLY A 228 -9.90 8.72 7.62
CA GLY A 228 -9.85 8.28 6.22
C GLY A 228 -9.97 9.44 5.24
N GLU A 229 -10.85 10.40 5.52
CA GLU A 229 -11.02 11.61 4.69
C GLU A 229 -9.79 12.53 4.77
N GLU A 230 -9.22 12.73 5.96
CA GLU A 230 -7.98 13.49 6.18
C GLU A 230 -6.83 12.93 5.33
N GLU A 231 -6.58 11.63 5.40
CA GLU A 231 -5.49 10.97 4.66
C GLU A 231 -5.74 10.96 3.16
N ARG A 232 -7.01 10.72 2.74
CA ARG A 232 -7.43 10.81 1.33
C ARG A 232 -7.07 12.15 0.72
N ASP A 233 -7.30 13.23 1.44
CA ASP A 233 -7.18 14.59 0.91
C ASP A 233 -5.81 15.22 1.15
N ALA A 234 -4.86 14.45 1.69
CA ALA A 234 -3.46 14.83 1.78
C ALA A 234 -2.86 15.08 0.39
N LYS A 235 -2.05 16.17 0.27
CA LYS A 235 -1.56 16.67 -1.02
C LYS A 235 -0.21 16.09 -1.46
N ASN A 236 0.32 15.15 -0.69
CA ASN A 236 1.63 14.52 -0.88
C ASN A 236 1.48 12.99 -0.96
N ASN A 237 2.58 12.25 -0.75
CA ASN A 237 2.60 10.78 -0.75
C ASN A 237 1.49 10.12 0.10
N HIS A 238 1.03 10.76 1.17
CA HIS A 238 -0.06 10.25 2.01
C HIS A 238 -1.35 10.02 1.21
N GLY A 239 -1.81 11.01 0.44
CA GLY A 239 -2.98 10.85 -0.42
C GLY A 239 -2.78 9.78 -1.51
N THR A 240 -1.54 9.61 -2.01
CA THR A 240 -1.20 8.53 -2.94
C THR A 240 -1.27 7.17 -2.26
N CYS A 241 -0.71 7.05 -1.05
CA CYS A 241 -0.74 5.82 -0.25
C CYS A 241 -2.16 5.41 0.15
N TRP A 242 -3.04 6.39 0.42
CA TRP A 242 -4.45 6.11 0.64
C TRP A 242 -5.10 5.49 -0.61
N VAL A 243 -4.88 6.08 -1.80
CA VAL A 243 -5.42 5.53 -3.07
C VAL A 243 -4.84 4.16 -3.37
N MET A 244 -3.54 3.94 -3.15
CA MET A 244 -2.88 2.63 -3.34
C MET A 244 -3.53 1.54 -2.47
N GLN A 245 -3.76 1.82 -1.20
CA GLN A 245 -4.37 0.89 -0.25
C GLN A 245 -5.83 0.60 -0.62
N VAL A 246 -6.64 1.65 -0.83
CA VAL A 246 -8.06 1.50 -1.18
C VAL A 246 -8.20 0.74 -2.51
N ALA A 247 -7.38 1.03 -3.51
CA ALA A 247 -7.40 0.34 -4.79
C ALA A 247 -7.14 -1.17 -4.65
N GLU A 248 -6.08 -1.55 -3.93
CA GLU A 248 -5.72 -2.96 -3.78
C GLU A 248 -6.72 -3.71 -2.91
N PHE A 249 -7.20 -3.10 -1.82
CA PHE A 249 -8.23 -3.71 -0.97
C PHE A 249 -9.57 -3.81 -1.70
N ALA A 250 -9.95 -2.82 -2.53
CA ALA A 250 -11.14 -2.87 -3.38
C ALA A 250 -11.02 -3.98 -4.45
N ARG A 251 -9.83 -4.15 -5.04
CA ARG A 251 -9.54 -5.26 -5.98
C ARG A 251 -9.75 -6.61 -5.30
N TYR A 252 -9.18 -6.79 -4.10
CA TYR A 252 -9.30 -8.04 -3.35
C TYR A 252 -10.76 -8.35 -2.94
N THR A 253 -11.50 -7.34 -2.50
CA THR A 253 -12.90 -7.49 -2.06
C THR A 253 -13.90 -7.51 -3.22
N GLY A 254 -13.48 -7.09 -4.42
CA GLY A 254 -14.34 -7.00 -5.61
C GLY A 254 -15.18 -5.72 -5.68
N ASN A 255 -14.82 -4.65 -4.96
CA ASN A 255 -15.57 -3.39 -4.92
C ASN A 255 -15.27 -2.51 -6.15
N GLN A 256 -16.10 -2.66 -7.20
CA GLN A 256 -15.93 -1.97 -8.47
C GLN A 256 -16.11 -0.45 -8.37
N GLU A 257 -16.97 0.02 -7.47
CA GLU A 257 -17.21 1.46 -7.27
C GLU A 257 -15.95 2.14 -6.74
N LEU A 258 -15.29 1.57 -5.73
CA LEU A 258 -14.05 2.10 -5.20
C LEU A 258 -12.89 1.99 -6.20
N LEU A 259 -12.85 0.95 -7.03
CA LEU A 259 -11.85 0.88 -8.13
C LEU A 259 -12.05 2.02 -9.13
N ALA A 260 -13.29 2.28 -9.54
CA ALA A 260 -13.61 3.42 -10.43
C ALA A 260 -13.28 4.77 -9.79
N PHE A 261 -13.62 4.94 -8.51
CA PHE A 261 -13.27 6.13 -7.73
C PHE A 261 -11.75 6.37 -7.69
N CYS A 262 -10.97 5.34 -7.40
CA CYS A 262 -9.51 5.43 -7.35
C CYS A 262 -8.90 5.77 -8.71
N ARG A 263 -9.39 5.17 -9.82
CA ARG A 263 -8.96 5.55 -11.19
C ARG A 263 -9.23 7.01 -11.48
N ASN A 264 -10.45 7.47 -11.18
CA ASN A 264 -10.79 8.88 -11.38
C ASN A 264 -9.88 9.78 -10.53
N ARG A 265 -9.68 9.46 -9.24
CA ARG A 265 -8.85 10.25 -8.34
C ARG A 265 -7.38 10.29 -8.78
N PHE A 266 -6.84 9.21 -9.30
CA PHE A 266 -5.49 9.21 -9.90
C PHE A 266 -5.38 10.25 -11.01
N LYS A 267 -6.34 10.27 -11.94
CA LYS A 267 -6.33 11.16 -13.12
C LYS A 267 -6.62 12.63 -12.77
N THR A 268 -7.55 12.87 -11.85
CA THR A 268 -8.08 14.22 -11.59
C THR A 268 -7.49 14.90 -10.37
N VAL A 269 -6.84 14.15 -9.47
CA VAL A 269 -6.27 14.67 -8.22
C VAL A 269 -4.77 14.38 -8.11
N LEU A 270 -4.35 13.10 -8.18
CA LEU A 270 -2.95 12.76 -7.89
C LEU A 270 -2.02 13.31 -8.97
N VAL A 271 -2.23 12.97 -10.24
CA VAL A 271 -1.38 13.45 -11.33
C VAL A 271 -1.35 14.97 -11.44
N PRO A 272 -2.49 15.69 -11.47
CA PRO A 272 -2.49 17.15 -11.60
C PRO A 272 -1.80 17.89 -10.43
N ASN A 273 -1.94 17.39 -9.20
CA ASN A 273 -1.51 18.12 -8.02
C ASN A 273 -0.14 17.70 -7.48
N GLN A 274 0.35 16.52 -7.86
CA GLN A 274 1.59 15.99 -7.30
C GLN A 274 2.74 15.93 -8.31
N ILE A 275 2.45 15.85 -9.63
CA ILE A 275 3.48 15.81 -10.67
C ILE A 275 3.60 17.18 -11.31
N ALA A 276 4.80 17.77 -11.28
CA ALA A 276 5.11 19.03 -11.97
C ALA A 276 5.35 18.81 -13.48
N ALA A 277 5.38 19.89 -14.25
CA ALA A 277 5.59 19.82 -15.72
C ALA A 277 6.90 19.10 -16.12
N ASN A 278 7.93 19.14 -15.28
CA ASN A 278 9.20 18.43 -15.49
C ASN A 278 9.19 16.98 -14.95
N GLY A 279 8.07 16.49 -14.45
CA GLY A 279 7.95 15.15 -13.87
C GLY A 279 8.29 15.04 -12.38
N SER A 280 8.81 16.10 -11.75
CA SER A 280 9.17 16.08 -10.32
C SER A 280 7.97 16.06 -9.39
N PHE A 281 8.22 15.76 -8.09
CA PHE A 281 7.24 15.79 -7.01
C PHE A 281 7.50 16.99 -6.07
N PRO A 282 6.95 18.19 -6.33
CA PRO A 282 7.28 19.40 -5.56
C PRO A 282 6.98 19.29 -4.07
N GLN A 283 5.98 18.51 -3.67
CA GLN A 283 5.62 18.34 -2.26
C GLN A 283 6.67 17.49 -1.52
N GLU A 284 7.25 16.51 -2.19
CA GLU A 284 8.28 15.64 -1.65
C GLU A 284 9.66 16.34 -1.65
N LEU A 285 9.95 17.08 -2.70
CA LEU A 285 11.22 17.85 -2.82
C LEU A 285 11.40 18.92 -1.73
N ARG A 286 10.30 19.38 -1.12
CA ARG A 286 10.36 20.38 -0.02
C ARG A 286 10.59 19.75 1.35
N ARG A 287 10.57 18.43 1.46
CA ARG A 287 10.78 17.71 2.71
C ARG A 287 12.27 17.60 3.04
N THR A 288 12.55 17.19 4.26
CA THR A 288 13.92 16.96 4.76
C THR A 288 14.57 15.67 4.24
N LYS A 289 13.76 14.78 3.64
CA LYS A 289 14.21 13.55 2.97
C LYS A 289 13.73 13.53 1.51
N PRO A 290 14.14 14.50 0.66
CA PRO A 290 13.55 14.70 -0.66
C PRO A 290 13.74 13.50 -1.60
N TYR A 291 14.87 12.79 -1.50
CA TYR A 291 15.18 11.66 -2.36
C TYR A 291 14.27 10.44 -2.05
N SER A 292 14.30 9.99 -0.82
CA SER A 292 13.50 8.82 -0.42
C SER A 292 12.00 9.07 -0.51
N TYR A 293 11.51 10.28 -0.21
CA TYR A 293 10.09 10.61 -0.39
C TYR A 293 9.67 10.66 -1.86
N CYS A 294 10.53 11.14 -2.77
CA CYS A 294 10.24 11.06 -4.21
C CYS A 294 10.17 9.61 -4.69
N LEU A 295 11.10 8.75 -4.27
CA LEU A 295 11.07 7.31 -4.57
C LEU A 295 9.79 6.66 -4.03
N PHE A 296 9.46 6.92 -2.78
CA PHE A 296 8.31 6.37 -2.10
C PHE A 296 6.98 6.75 -2.79
N ASN A 297 6.82 8.04 -3.14
CA ASN A 297 5.63 8.48 -3.86
C ASN A 297 5.55 7.91 -5.28
N LEU A 298 6.68 7.79 -5.97
CA LEU A 298 6.76 7.16 -7.29
C LEU A 298 6.34 5.68 -7.24
N ASP A 299 6.83 4.93 -6.25
CA ASP A 299 6.47 3.52 -6.05
C ASP A 299 4.99 3.35 -5.73
N ALA A 300 4.44 4.22 -4.88
CA ALA A 300 3.02 4.21 -4.56
C ALA A 300 2.16 4.51 -5.81
N MET A 301 2.51 5.53 -6.61
CA MET A 301 1.81 5.85 -7.87
C MET A 301 1.93 4.72 -8.90
N ALA A 302 3.09 4.12 -9.04
CA ALA A 302 3.31 2.98 -9.93
C ALA A 302 2.47 1.77 -9.50
N THR A 303 2.36 1.53 -8.19
CA THR A 303 1.50 0.47 -7.63
C THR A 303 0.02 0.75 -7.88
N VAL A 304 -0.42 2.02 -7.81
CA VAL A 304 -1.78 2.42 -8.21
C VAL A 304 -2.01 2.10 -9.69
N CYS A 305 -1.08 2.44 -10.58
CA CYS A 305 -1.18 2.12 -12.00
C CYS A 305 -1.23 0.61 -12.24
N GLN A 306 -0.38 -0.17 -11.54
CA GLN A 306 -0.34 -1.64 -11.65
C GLN A 306 -1.63 -2.31 -11.17
N THR A 307 -2.26 -1.77 -10.14
CA THR A 307 -3.51 -2.31 -9.58
C THR A 307 -4.73 -1.95 -10.43
N LEU A 308 -4.77 -0.73 -10.98
CA LEU A 308 -5.99 -0.16 -11.56
C LEU A 308 -6.04 -0.19 -13.09
N SER A 309 -4.91 -0.43 -13.79
CA SER A 309 -4.92 -0.51 -15.25
C SER A 309 -5.69 -1.73 -15.73
N ALA A 310 -6.53 -1.52 -16.74
CA ALA A 310 -7.31 -2.54 -17.43
C ALA A 310 -7.19 -2.33 -18.94
N ALA A 311 -7.72 -3.27 -19.74
CA ALA A 311 -7.65 -3.21 -21.20
C ALA A 311 -8.34 -1.96 -21.75
N GLU A 312 -9.43 -1.54 -21.11
CA GLU A 312 -10.24 -0.39 -21.53
C GLU A 312 -9.69 0.94 -21.00
N GLU A 313 -8.90 0.90 -19.91
CA GLU A 313 -8.38 2.10 -19.26
C GLU A 313 -7.01 1.82 -18.64
N ASN A 314 -5.95 2.18 -19.36
CA ASN A 314 -4.57 1.97 -18.92
C ASN A 314 -3.99 3.25 -18.32
N LEU A 315 -3.77 3.25 -16.99
CA LEU A 315 -3.21 4.41 -16.28
C LEU A 315 -1.73 4.66 -16.60
N TRP A 316 -1.01 3.67 -17.12
CA TRP A 316 0.38 3.84 -17.56
C TRP A 316 0.49 4.73 -18.81
N SER A 317 -0.54 4.75 -19.65
CA SER A 317 -0.62 5.60 -20.84
C SER A 317 -1.34 6.93 -20.60
N PHE A 318 -1.96 7.11 -19.39
CA PHE A 318 -2.66 8.34 -19.08
C PHE A 318 -1.70 9.52 -18.95
N THR A 319 -2.01 10.61 -19.66
CA THR A 319 -1.31 11.89 -19.57
C THR A 319 -2.29 13.05 -19.57
N LEU A 320 -1.95 14.11 -18.84
CA LEU A 320 -2.63 15.40 -18.97
C LEU A 320 -2.25 16.06 -20.32
N PRO A 321 -2.99 17.07 -20.78
CA PRO A 321 -2.66 17.79 -22.04
C PRO A 321 -1.24 18.39 -22.07
N ASP A 322 -0.65 18.67 -20.90
CA ASP A 322 0.71 19.17 -20.75
C ASP A 322 1.78 18.07 -20.64
N GLY A 323 1.40 16.81 -20.83
CA GLY A 323 2.28 15.64 -20.81
C GLY A 323 2.56 15.05 -19.42
N ARG A 324 2.03 15.62 -18.34
CA ARG A 324 2.18 15.04 -17.00
C ARG A 324 1.45 13.71 -16.86
N GLY A 325 2.12 12.72 -16.28
CA GLY A 325 1.62 11.38 -16.03
C GLY A 325 2.72 10.55 -15.37
N ILE A 326 2.44 9.29 -15.08
CA ILE A 326 3.42 8.41 -14.42
C ILE A 326 4.71 8.25 -15.25
N GLY A 327 4.61 8.25 -16.58
CA GLY A 327 5.77 8.17 -17.47
C GLY A 327 6.71 9.37 -17.33
N ALA A 328 6.18 10.58 -17.14
CA ALA A 328 6.98 11.79 -16.88
C ALA A 328 7.70 11.70 -15.51
N ALA A 329 7.00 11.20 -14.48
CA ALA A 329 7.60 11.02 -13.15
C ALA A 329 8.70 9.95 -13.17
N MET A 330 8.50 8.86 -13.88
CA MET A 330 9.54 7.84 -14.11
C MET A 330 10.76 8.43 -14.83
N ALA A 331 10.52 9.19 -15.91
CA ALA A 331 11.61 9.83 -16.67
C ALA A 331 12.41 10.83 -15.84
N PHE A 332 11.76 11.56 -14.94
CA PHE A 332 12.42 12.46 -14.00
C PHE A 332 13.30 11.72 -12.99
N MET A 333 12.78 10.67 -12.35
CA MET A 333 13.48 9.98 -11.26
C MET A 333 14.52 8.96 -11.73
N TYR A 334 14.33 8.33 -12.90
CA TYR A 334 15.21 7.25 -13.38
C TYR A 334 16.70 7.63 -13.40
N PRO A 335 17.14 8.79 -13.93
CA PRO A 335 18.57 9.16 -13.91
C PRO A 335 19.18 9.17 -12.50
N PHE A 336 18.40 9.57 -11.50
CA PHE A 336 18.85 9.67 -10.11
C PHE A 336 18.79 8.33 -9.37
N ILE A 337 17.94 7.39 -9.81
CA ILE A 337 17.98 6.02 -9.34
C ILE A 337 19.18 5.30 -9.92
N ALA A 338 19.47 5.49 -11.22
CA ALA A 338 20.60 4.90 -11.91
C ALA A 338 21.95 5.46 -11.43
N ASN A 339 22.00 6.74 -11.13
CA ASN A 339 23.18 7.43 -10.62
C ASN A 339 22.80 8.46 -9.54
N LYS A 340 22.72 8.01 -8.30
CA LYS A 340 22.36 8.86 -7.16
C LYS A 340 23.27 10.09 -7.00
N LYS A 341 24.53 10.02 -7.44
CA LYS A 341 25.47 11.17 -7.38
C LYS A 341 25.02 12.37 -8.21
N SER A 342 24.12 12.14 -9.18
CA SER A 342 23.54 13.23 -10.00
C SER A 342 22.30 13.87 -9.37
N TRP A 343 21.88 13.45 -8.16
CA TRP A 343 20.73 14.02 -7.47
C TRP A 343 20.90 15.53 -7.23
N PRO A 344 19.96 16.37 -7.72
CA PRO A 344 20.16 17.82 -7.76
C PRO A 344 19.75 18.55 -6.48
N SER A 345 19.09 17.86 -5.55
CA SER A 345 18.61 18.43 -4.27
C SER A 345 19.53 18.02 -3.12
N PRO A 346 19.41 18.64 -1.92
CA PRO A 346 20.13 18.18 -0.74
C PRO A 346 19.90 16.68 -0.48
N PRO A 347 20.88 15.98 0.09
CA PRO A 347 20.65 14.60 0.54
C PRO A 347 19.63 14.56 1.66
N ASP A 348 18.97 13.40 1.81
CA ASP A 348 18.09 13.15 2.94
C ASP A 348 18.84 13.29 4.26
N VAL A 349 18.22 13.88 5.28
CA VAL A 349 18.84 14.08 6.61
C VAL A 349 19.18 12.78 7.31
N GLU A 350 18.48 11.68 6.97
CA GLU A 350 18.77 10.32 7.43
C GLU A 350 18.57 9.33 6.27
N TYR A 351 19.31 8.25 6.29
CA TYR A 351 19.15 7.06 5.42
C TYR A 351 19.37 7.32 3.91
N PHE A 352 19.95 8.45 3.50
CA PHE A 352 20.22 8.74 2.08
C PHE A 352 21.00 7.62 1.40
N ASP A 353 22.04 7.07 2.08
CA ASP A 353 22.93 6.06 1.50
C ASP A 353 22.28 4.68 1.35
N GLN A 354 21.21 4.41 2.08
CA GLN A 354 20.47 3.14 2.06
C GLN A 354 19.52 3.00 0.86
N PHE A 355 19.23 4.11 0.17
CA PHE A 355 18.43 4.13 -1.06
C PHE A 355 19.33 4.33 -2.29
N PRO A 356 18.93 3.91 -3.51
CA PRO A 356 17.71 3.16 -3.79
C PRO A 356 17.86 1.68 -3.44
N VAL A 357 16.71 1.00 -3.28
CA VAL A 357 16.59 -0.46 -3.26
C VAL A 357 15.89 -0.93 -4.54
N ARG A 358 15.47 -2.19 -4.64
CA ARG A 358 14.76 -2.72 -5.82
C ARG A 358 13.35 -2.13 -5.93
N GLN A 359 13.25 -0.86 -6.37
CA GLN A 359 12.01 -0.09 -6.45
C GLN A 359 10.99 -0.77 -7.37
N PRO A 360 9.75 -1.07 -6.89
CA PRO A 360 8.70 -1.72 -7.70
C PRO A 360 8.30 -0.88 -8.91
N SER A 361 8.39 0.46 -8.83
CA SER A 361 8.14 1.36 -9.96
C SER A 361 9.00 1.05 -11.19
N LEU A 362 10.27 0.65 -11.01
CA LEU A 362 11.15 0.26 -12.10
C LEU A 362 10.67 -1.02 -12.79
N LEU A 363 10.21 -2.01 -12.03
CA LEU A 363 9.69 -3.26 -12.59
C LEU A 363 8.41 -3.00 -13.37
N PHE A 364 7.43 -2.37 -12.73
CA PHE A 364 6.10 -2.15 -13.32
C PHE A 364 6.20 -1.26 -14.56
N ALA A 365 6.86 -0.10 -14.45
CA ALA A 365 7.06 0.79 -15.59
C ALA A 365 7.92 0.14 -16.69
N GLY A 366 8.93 -0.65 -16.31
CA GLY A 366 9.78 -1.36 -17.26
C GLY A 366 9.00 -2.33 -18.14
N LEU A 367 8.05 -3.05 -17.55
CA LEU A 367 7.17 -3.97 -18.26
C LEU A 367 6.09 -3.24 -19.09
N GLU A 368 5.39 -2.29 -18.47
CA GLU A 368 4.22 -1.64 -19.05
C GLU A 368 4.58 -0.59 -20.13
N LEU A 369 5.67 0.14 -19.93
CA LEU A 369 6.17 1.15 -20.87
C LEU A 369 7.24 0.60 -21.84
N SER A 370 7.53 -0.72 -21.78
CA SER A 370 8.55 -1.37 -22.62
C SER A 370 9.93 -0.71 -22.49
N ARG A 371 10.40 -0.49 -21.25
CA ARG A 371 11.67 0.16 -20.92
C ARG A 371 12.67 -0.87 -20.35
N PRO A 372 13.42 -1.58 -21.19
CA PRO A 372 14.36 -2.61 -20.74
C PRO A 372 15.44 -2.11 -19.78
N GLU A 373 15.84 -0.83 -19.89
CA GLU A 373 16.79 -0.19 -18.97
C GLU A 373 16.26 -0.09 -17.54
N TYR A 374 14.95 0.07 -17.34
CA TYR A 374 14.33 0.05 -16.00
C TYR A 374 14.38 -1.35 -15.40
N LEU A 375 14.12 -2.37 -16.22
CA LEU A 375 14.19 -3.78 -15.79
C LEU A 375 15.62 -4.21 -15.41
N GLN A 376 16.62 -3.76 -16.19
CA GLN A 376 18.03 -4.03 -15.90
C GLN A 376 18.46 -3.37 -14.58
N LEU A 377 18.08 -2.11 -14.37
CA LEU A 377 18.35 -1.39 -13.13
C LEU A 377 17.67 -2.07 -11.96
N TRP A 378 16.36 -2.40 -12.07
CA TRP A 378 15.63 -3.12 -11.04
C TRP A 378 16.34 -4.41 -10.62
N ARG A 379 16.80 -5.19 -11.59
CA ARG A 379 17.51 -6.45 -11.31
C ARG A 379 18.83 -6.26 -10.57
N SER A 380 19.51 -5.14 -10.76
CA SER A 380 20.81 -4.86 -10.15
C SER A 380 20.73 -4.32 -8.72
N LEU A 381 19.57 -3.80 -8.32
CA LEU A 381 19.38 -3.21 -7.00
C LEU A 381 19.11 -4.26 -5.92
N ASN A 382 19.39 -3.90 -4.65
CA ASN A 382 19.18 -4.76 -3.50
C ASN A 382 17.69 -5.09 -3.30
N PRO A 383 17.27 -6.38 -3.38
CA PRO A 383 15.88 -6.79 -3.18
C PRO A 383 15.48 -6.91 -1.71
N ASP A 384 16.43 -7.10 -0.81
CA ASP A 384 16.19 -7.46 0.60
C ASP A 384 16.94 -6.49 1.53
N PRO A 385 16.51 -5.23 1.63
CA PRO A 385 17.10 -4.27 2.57
C PRO A 385 16.90 -4.74 4.01
N THR A 386 17.89 -4.43 4.87
CA THR A 386 17.90 -4.80 6.28
C THR A 386 17.70 -3.59 7.21
N VAL A 387 17.81 -2.38 6.71
CA VAL A 387 17.60 -1.17 7.48
C VAL A 387 16.11 -0.93 7.70
N GLU A 388 15.68 -0.80 8.94
CA GLU A 388 14.27 -0.73 9.33
C GLU A 388 13.50 0.39 8.61
N GLU A 389 14.06 1.60 8.54
CA GLU A 389 13.43 2.71 7.83
C GLU A 389 13.23 2.44 6.34
N VAL A 390 14.18 1.76 5.70
CA VAL A 390 14.05 1.35 4.29
C VAL A 390 12.94 0.29 4.14
N ILE A 391 12.93 -0.68 5.05
CA ILE A 391 11.89 -1.73 5.09
C ILE A 391 10.51 -1.10 5.25
N ARG A 392 10.36 -0.12 6.12
CA ARG A 392 9.13 0.61 6.37
C ARG A 392 8.61 1.35 5.14
N ASN A 393 9.51 1.89 4.32
CA ASN A 393 9.17 2.62 3.09
C ASN A 393 9.15 1.73 1.82
N TYR A 394 9.24 0.40 1.98
CA TYR A 394 9.32 -0.56 0.89
C TYR A 394 8.29 -1.69 1.07
N PRO A 395 6.99 -1.43 0.82
CA PRO A 395 5.91 -2.39 1.11
C PRO A 395 5.78 -3.52 0.06
N ILE A 396 6.30 -3.34 -1.17
CA ILE A 396 6.15 -4.29 -2.28
C ILE A 396 7.46 -5.06 -2.48
N ARG A 397 7.48 -6.36 -2.15
CA ARG A 397 8.71 -7.17 -2.08
C ARG A 397 8.63 -8.52 -2.79
N GLN A 398 7.42 -8.94 -3.15
CA GLN A 398 7.18 -10.22 -3.81
C GLN A 398 6.68 -9.99 -5.24
N PRO A 399 7.56 -9.60 -6.18
CA PRO A 399 7.17 -9.21 -7.53
C PRO A 399 6.41 -10.30 -8.29
N VAL A 400 6.63 -11.57 -7.96
CA VAL A 400 5.90 -12.71 -8.55
C VAL A 400 4.39 -12.70 -8.25
N LEU A 401 3.94 -11.96 -7.22
CA LEU A 401 2.52 -11.76 -6.93
C LEU A 401 1.88 -10.65 -7.78
N TRP A 402 2.70 -9.81 -8.40
CA TRP A 402 2.27 -8.61 -9.13
C TRP A 402 2.33 -8.75 -10.64
N VAL A 403 3.30 -9.52 -11.12
CA VAL A 403 3.57 -9.72 -12.55
C VAL A 403 3.71 -11.22 -12.81
N GLY A 404 2.74 -11.80 -13.51
CA GLY A 404 2.68 -13.22 -13.78
C GLY A 404 2.04 -13.51 -15.14
#